data_6a8fb535ab00677132be2961613eff09
#
_entry.id   6a8fb535ab00677132be2961613eff09
#
_cell.length_a   1.000
_cell.length_b   1.000
_cell.length_c   1.000
_cell.angle_alpha   90.00
_cell.angle_beta   90.00
_cell.angle_gamma   90.00
#
_symmetry.space_group_name_H-M   'P 1'
#
loop_
_entity.id
_entity.type
_entity.pdbx_description
1 polymer ?
#
loop_
_entity_poly.entity_id
_entity_poly.type
_entity_poly.pdbx_seq_one_letter_code
_entity_poly.pdbx_strand_id
1 'polypeptide(L)'
;MGHKEEYIMEKKSIRMIAAVAAAAMLVPLAACGGGNAADGKTTLSFFSNNSQDKSQPIIDAFEKANPDIKIDYSTTTGSQSGYQQTLQTRISGGNLADVYIVPPEALSDLVKGNYAKDLSNESFMDKIGDAAKKAYSVDGKVYAMGVSTWTNAWVYNKDLLKKVGYDSIPATWDEFLTMCGKLKAAGITPYLEPKDGLGNAVEGWIGAESAKQGEALDAKIDAGKDTFKNVYGKYYGEWDKLIKQNLMSSDVSGLSGDQVKSEFTAGRLAVYPSGSWDIDSFNETGLNYGFGQIPMLKKGDPPYAPGSIDPAFGINNKISGDKLKAAEKFFTFLTSDEGLKLYQKQLGLIPSVKGFNATVDDHFKDAYDLYIKTGNVYLNSAHWSKGTTALRAETFTQLQ
;
A
#
# COMPACT_ATOMS: atom_id res chain seq x y z
N MET A 1 66.53 -11.65 15.12
CA MET A 1 67.05 -10.28 15.24
C MET A 1 66.58 -9.51 14.02
N GLY A 2 65.76 -8.49 14.21
CA GLY A 2 65.29 -7.64 13.12
C GLY A 2 63.77 -7.65 12.99
N HIS A 3 63.06 -6.92 13.83
CA HIS A 3 61.69 -6.40 13.62
C HIS A 3 61.22 -5.62 14.87
N LYS A 4 61.96 -4.55 15.18
CA LYS A 4 61.59 -3.67 16.32
C LYS A 4 61.92 -2.17 16.10
N GLU A 5 62.27 -1.74 14.92
CA GLU A 5 62.66 -0.33 14.67
C GLU A 5 61.77 0.50 13.74
N GLU A 6 60.64 -0.06 13.26
CA GLU A 6 59.77 0.69 12.32
C GLU A 6 58.51 1.32 12.98
N TYR A 7 58.37 1.28 14.29
CA TYR A 7 57.13 1.73 14.98
C TYR A 7 57.26 3.05 15.78
N ILE A 8 58.38 3.76 15.65
CA ILE A 8 58.64 4.97 16.46
C ILE A 8 58.71 6.29 15.66
N MET A 9 58.60 6.29 14.32
CA MET A 9 58.70 7.51 13.51
C MET A 9 57.40 8.15 13.05
N GLU A 10 56.23 7.58 13.39
CA GLU A 10 54.93 8.10 12.94
C GLU A 10 54.12 8.92 13.97
N LYS A 11 54.71 9.18 15.15
CA LYS A 11 54.05 9.96 16.23
C LYS A 11 54.55 11.39 16.44
N LYS A 12 55.38 11.93 15.55
CA LYS A 12 55.91 13.29 15.73
C LYS A 12 55.47 14.35 14.71
N SER A 13 54.64 14.01 13.72
CA SER A 13 54.18 14.96 12.70
C SER A 13 52.72 15.43 12.81
N ILE A 14 51.99 15.07 13.86
CA ILE A 14 50.56 15.45 14.05
C ILE A 14 50.35 16.45 15.22
N ARG A 15 51.38 17.20 15.59
CA ARG A 15 51.28 18.19 16.69
C ARG A 15 51.59 19.64 16.33
N MET A 16 51.53 20.02 15.06
CA MET A 16 51.90 21.39 14.67
C MET A 16 50.98 22.01 13.60
N ILE A 17 49.67 21.70 13.58
CA ILE A 17 48.67 22.46 12.82
C ILE A 17 47.38 22.54 13.67
N ALA A 18 47.44 23.21 14.81
CA ALA A 18 46.27 23.52 15.63
C ALA A 18 46.50 24.81 16.45
N ALA A 19 46.91 25.87 15.83
CA ALA A 19 46.98 27.16 16.50
C ALA A 19 47.10 28.33 15.52
N VAL A 20 46.19 28.50 14.55
CA VAL A 20 45.87 29.79 13.92
C VAL A 20 44.53 29.61 13.21
N ALA A 21 43.45 30.00 13.83
CA ALA A 21 42.16 30.47 13.26
C ALA A 21 41.04 30.52 14.33
N ALA A 22 41.31 31.26 15.41
CA ALA A 22 40.29 31.65 16.37
C ALA A 22 40.23 33.18 16.44
N ALA A 23 39.81 33.81 15.36
CA ALA A 23 39.31 35.18 15.40
C ALA A 23 38.46 35.47 14.18
N ALA A 24 37.27 36.00 14.41
CA ALA A 24 36.29 36.51 13.47
C ALA A 24 35.31 35.47 12.90
N MET A 25 34.14 35.30 13.58
CA MET A 25 32.83 35.65 13.04
C MET A 25 31.77 35.43 14.13
N LEU A 26 31.62 36.45 14.99
CA LEU A 26 30.36 36.69 15.66
C LEU A 26 29.37 37.21 14.60
N VAL A 27 28.65 36.32 13.94
CA VAL A 27 27.41 36.62 13.20
C VAL A 27 26.28 36.33 14.17
N PRO A 28 25.41 37.32 14.46
CA PRO A 28 24.23 37.03 15.29
C PRO A 28 23.35 36.03 14.56
N LEU A 29 23.15 34.85 15.14
CA LEU A 29 22.04 33.96 14.77
C LEU A 29 20.73 34.67 15.10
N ALA A 30 20.23 35.47 14.18
CA ALA A 30 18.82 35.80 14.13
C ALA A 30 18.10 34.50 13.72
N ALA A 31 17.61 33.76 14.71
CA ALA A 31 16.67 32.67 14.51
C ALA A 31 15.37 33.26 13.98
N CYS A 32 15.28 33.39 12.65
CA CYS A 32 14.00 33.50 11.95
C CYS A 32 13.69 32.11 11.40
N GLY A 33 12.79 31.40 12.04
CA GLY A 33 12.06 30.31 11.45
C GLY A 33 11.21 30.83 10.29
N GLY A 34 11.72 30.67 9.06
CA GLY A 34 11.03 31.00 7.83
C GLY A 34 11.77 30.32 6.70
N GLY A 35 11.16 29.25 6.14
CA GLY A 35 11.68 28.64 4.92
C GLY A 35 11.74 29.69 3.83
N ASN A 36 12.92 29.95 3.30
CA ASN A 36 13.16 30.86 2.18
C ASN A 36 12.44 30.34 0.94
N ALA A 37 11.32 30.97 0.59
CA ALA A 37 10.76 30.90 -0.74
C ALA A 37 11.61 31.80 -1.65
N ALA A 38 12.44 31.21 -2.52
CA ALA A 38 13.21 31.95 -3.50
C ALA A 38 12.33 32.70 -4.52
N ASP A 39 11.01 32.37 -4.59
CA ASP A 39 10.02 32.94 -5.51
C ASP A 39 8.77 33.49 -4.80
N GLY A 40 8.79 33.71 -3.50
CA GLY A 40 7.59 34.17 -2.74
C GLY A 40 6.49 33.11 -2.60
N LYS A 41 6.74 31.87 -2.99
CA LYS A 41 5.77 30.78 -2.90
C LYS A 41 5.96 29.95 -1.62
N THR A 42 4.87 29.42 -1.09
CA THR A 42 4.93 28.41 -0.02
C THR A 42 5.30 27.06 -0.59
N THR A 43 6.46 26.51 -0.20
CA THR A 43 6.86 25.17 -0.59
C THR A 43 6.33 24.14 0.41
N LEU A 44 5.54 23.19 -0.10
CA LEU A 44 4.96 22.06 0.63
C LEU A 44 5.66 20.76 0.21
N SER A 45 6.41 20.12 1.12
CA SER A 45 7.02 18.82 0.83
C SER A 45 5.98 17.70 0.88
N PHE A 46 5.98 16.84 -0.15
CA PHE A 46 5.08 15.68 -0.23
C PHE A 46 5.88 14.39 -0.48
N PHE A 47 5.73 13.42 0.43
CA PHE A 47 6.35 12.09 0.31
C PHE A 47 5.31 11.01 0.01
N SER A 48 5.51 10.25 -1.07
CA SER A 48 4.57 9.25 -1.58
C SER A 48 5.26 7.94 -1.97
N ASN A 49 4.46 6.89 -2.17
CA ASN A 49 4.86 5.62 -2.77
C ASN A 49 4.57 5.53 -4.27
N ASN A 50 3.90 6.55 -4.85
CA ASN A 50 3.64 6.60 -6.28
C ASN A 50 4.85 7.17 -7.02
N SER A 51 5.06 6.74 -8.26
CA SER A 51 6.12 7.30 -9.10
C SER A 51 5.83 8.78 -9.46
N GLN A 52 6.89 9.52 -9.74
CA GLN A 52 6.77 10.95 -10.03
C GLN A 52 5.98 11.22 -11.32
N ASP A 53 6.18 10.43 -12.35
CA ASP A 53 5.47 10.55 -13.63
C ASP A 53 3.95 10.44 -13.46
N LYS A 54 3.49 9.54 -12.62
CA LYS A 54 2.06 9.38 -12.29
C LYS A 54 1.52 10.50 -11.40
N SER A 55 2.34 11.02 -10.50
CA SER A 55 1.92 12.07 -9.55
C SER A 55 2.00 13.48 -10.15
N GLN A 56 2.90 13.70 -11.11
CA GLN A 56 3.17 15.02 -11.67
C GLN A 56 1.94 15.70 -12.28
N PRO A 57 1.05 15.03 -13.06
CA PRO A 57 -0.15 15.68 -13.58
C PRO A 57 -1.13 16.17 -12.50
N ILE A 58 -1.17 15.49 -11.35
CA ILE A 58 -1.99 15.89 -10.20
C ILE A 58 -1.38 17.13 -9.54
N ILE A 59 -0.05 17.14 -9.38
CA ILE A 59 0.71 18.25 -8.81
C ILE A 59 0.59 19.48 -9.69
N ASP A 60 0.78 19.35 -11.00
CA ASP A 60 0.70 20.47 -11.97
C ASP A 60 -0.69 21.13 -11.96
N ALA A 61 -1.75 20.32 -11.89
CA ALA A 61 -3.12 20.84 -11.82
C ALA A 61 -3.36 21.58 -10.49
N PHE A 62 -2.84 21.06 -9.37
CA PHE A 62 -2.92 21.74 -8.07
C PHE A 62 -2.16 23.06 -8.07
N GLU A 63 -0.90 23.07 -8.55
CA GLU A 63 -0.06 24.27 -8.61
C GLU A 63 -0.64 25.34 -9.57
N LYS A 64 -1.25 24.91 -10.67
CA LYS A 64 -1.97 25.81 -11.58
C LYS A 64 -3.15 26.50 -10.91
N ALA A 65 -3.89 25.77 -10.08
CA ALA A 65 -5.02 26.32 -9.30
C ALA A 65 -4.56 27.16 -8.10
N ASN A 66 -3.33 26.95 -7.61
CA ASN A 66 -2.74 27.61 -6.43
C ASN A 66 -1.33 28.11 -6.76
N PRO A 67 -1.18 29.21 -7.54
CA PRO A 67 0.13 29.66 -8.03
C PRO A 67 1.07 30.17 -6.94
N ASP A 68 0.57 30.39 -5.75
CA ASP A 68 1.29 30.75 -4.52
C ASP A 68 1.90 29.55 -3.76
N ILE A 69 1.62 28.31 -4.23
CA ILE A 69 2.11 27.07 -3.61
C ILE A 69 2.96 26.29 -4.61
N LYS A 70 4.02 25.68 -4.10
CA LYS A 70 4.89 24.73 -4.81
C LYS A 70 4.92 23.40 -4.07
N ILE A 71 4.76 22.28 -4.77
CA ILE A 71 4.93 20.94 -4.22
C ILE A 71 6.37 20.47 -4.45
N ASP A 72 7.09 20.20 -3.37
CA ASP A 72 8.39 19.50 -3.41
C ASP A 72 8.12 18.00 -3.21
N TYR A 73 8.02 17.30 -4.35
CA TYR A 73 7.64 15.89 -4.38
C TYR A 73 8.84 14.97 -4.24
N SER A 74 8.69 13.98 -3.38
CA SER A 74 9.66 12.89 -3.24
C SER A 74 8.95 11.55 -3.12
N THR A 75 9.58 10.50 -3.63
CA THR A 75 8.97 9.17 -3.65
C THR A 75 9.97 8.07 -3.35
N THR A 76 9.45 6.94 -2.86
CA THR A 76 10.10 5.62 -2.87
C THR A 76 9.18 4.68 -3.61
N THR A 77 9.55 4.32 -4.83
CA THR A 77 8.82 3.36 -5.66
C THR A 77 9.28 1.94 -5.37
N GLY A 78 8.45 0.98 -5.73
CA GLY A 78 8.74 -0.44 -5.58
C GLY A 78 7.74 -1.13 -4.66
N SER A 79 8.18 -1.59 -3.48
CA SER A 79 7.30 -2.30 -2.55
C SER A 79 6.73 -1.39 -1.46
N GLN A 80 5.58 -1.73 -0.94
CA GLN A 80 4.98 -1.08 0.24
C GLN A 80 5.94 -1.12 1.45
N SER A 81 6.66 -2.23 1.63
CA SER A 81 7.67 -2.37 2.69
C SER A 81 8.83 -1.38 2.53
N GLY A 82 9.29 -1.13 1.31
CA GLY A 82 10.33 -0.13 1.01
C GLY A 82 9.90 1.29 1.36
N TYR A 83 8.64 1.64 1.06
CA TYR A 83 8.06 2.92 1.46
C TYR A 83 8.01 3.07 2.98
N GLN A 84 7.51 2.07 3.70
CA GLN A 84 7.41 2.07 5.16
C GLN A 84 8.78 2.22 5.82
N GLN A 85 9.79 1.51 5.32
CA GLN A 85 11.16 1.62 5.83
C GLN A 85 11.74 3.03 5.64
N THR A 86 11.49 3.63 4.48
CA THR A 86 11.92 5.01 4.19
C THR A 86 11.17 6.01 5.06
N LEU A 87 9.87 5.82 5.27
CA LEU A 87 9.06 6.65 6.17
C LEU A 87 9.63 6.65 7.60
N GLN A 88 9.95 5.47 8.14
CA GLN A 88 10.57 5.33 9.47
C GLN A 88 11.94 6.00 9.54
N THR A 89 12.74 5.88 8.48
CA THR A 89 14.05 6.55 8.39
C THR A 89 13.89 8.07 8.42
N ARG A 90 12.94 8.63 7.67
CA ARG A 90 12.63 10.07 7.67
C ARG A 90 12.14 10.56 9.04
N ILE A 91 11.28 9.78 9.70
CA ILE A 91 10.80 10.07 11.05
C ILE A 91 11.97 10.13 12.03
N SER A 92 12.81 9.10 12.03
CA SER A 92 13.96 9.00 12.95
C SER A 92 14.99 10.09 12.71
N GLY A 93 15.17 10.52 11.46
CA GLY A 93 16.05 11.63 11.06
C GLY A 93 15.45 13.03 11.25
N GLY A 94 14.19 13.14 11.69
CA GLY A 94 13.49 14.42 11.83
C GLY A 94 13.10 15.10 10.50
N ASN A 95 13.14 14.36 9.39
CA ASN A 95 12.92 14.84 8.02
C ASN A 95 11.60 14.35 7.41
N LEU A 96 10.58 14.13 8.25
CA LEU A 96 9.24 13.79 7.77
C LEU A 96 8.69 14.95 6.92
N ALA A 97 8.17 14.62 5.74
CA ALA A 97 7.56 15.59 4.83
C ALA A 97 6.34 16.30 5.48
N ASP A 98 5.97 17.46 4.95
CA ASP A 98 4.81 18.22 5.40
C ASP A 98 3.50 17.43 5.16
N VAL A 99 3.42 16.75 4.02
CA VAL A 99 2.35 15.81 3.64
C VAL A 99 2.97 14.47 3.25
N TYR A 100 2.34 13.38 3.61
CA TYR A 100 2.84 12.03 3.30
C TYR A 100 1.71 11.00 3.23
N ILE A 101 1.96 9.88 2.56
CA ILE A 101 1.05 8.73 2.57
C ILE A 101 1.15 8.02 3.92
N VAL A 102 0.02 7.71 4.51
CA VAL A 102 -0.09 6.97 5.78
C VAL A 102 -0.45 5.52 5.48
N PRO A 103 0.50 4.58 5.58
CA PRO A 103 0.16 3.16 5.53
C PRO A 103 -0.75 2.80 6.72
N PRO A 104 -1.80 2.00 6.52
CA PRO A 104 -2.69 1.60 7.62
C PRO A 104 -1.92 1.02 8.82
N GLU A 105 -0.90 0.23 8.54
CA GLU A 105 -0.05 -0.42 9.54
C GLU A 105 0.83 0.56 10.35
N ALA A 106 1.13 1.72 9.81
CA ALA A 106 1.96 2.74 10.48
C ALA A 106 1.14 3.73 11.30
N LEU A 107 -0.19 3.74 11.16
CA LEU A 107 -1.08 4.75 11.76
C LEU A 107 -0.86 4.90 13.26
N SER A 108 -0.87 3.80 14.00
CA SER A 108 -0.73 3.80 15.47
C SER A 108 0.59 4.43 15.91
N ASP A 109 1.69 4.10 15.24
CA ASP A 109 3.02 4.62 15.57
C ASP A 109 3.16 6.09 15.20
N LEU A 110 2.59 6.51 14.08
CA LEU A 110 2.56 7.92 13.66
C LEU A 110 1.78 8.78 14.66
N VAL A 111 0.65 8.30 15.17
CA VAL A 111 -0.15 9.00 16.17
C VAL A 111 0.56 9.05 17.53
N LYS A 112 1.07 7.93 18.02
CA LYS A 112 1.82 7.84 19.29
C LYS A 112 3.07 8.74 19.29
N GLY A 113 3.75 8.80 18.14
CA GLY A 113 4.92 9.66 17.94
C GLY A 113 4.63 11.13 17.72
N ASN A 114 3.33 11.53 17.69
CA ASN A 114 2.89 12.89 17.41
C ASN A 114 3.35 13.42 16.05
N TYR A 115 3.35 12.53 15.04
CA TYR A 115 3.74 12.86 13.66
C TYR A 115 2.53 13.18 12.78
N ALA A 116 1.36 12.65 13.08
CA ALA A 116 0.12 12.87 12.34
C ALA A 116 -0.77 13.93 13.02
N LYS A 117 -1.26 14.91 12.24
CA LYS A 117 -2.23 15.92 12.67
C LYS A 117 -3.62 15.29 12.79
N ASP A 118 -4.38 15.67 13.83
CA ASP A 118 -5.81 15.38 13.95
C ASP A 118 -6.59 16.15 12.86
N LEU A 119 -7.26 15.40 11.97
CA LEU A 119 -8.03 15.92 10.83
C LEU A 119 -9.54 15.89 11.09
N SER A 120 -10.01 15.49 12.26
CA SER A 120 -11.42 15.21 12.54
C SER A 120 -12.36 16.36 12.21
N ASN A 121 -11.90 17.61 12.35
CA ASN A 121 -12.70 18.82 12.18
C ASN A 121 -12.35 19.60 10.90
N GLU A 122 -11.52 19.04 10.03
CA GLU A 122 -11.15 19.69 8.78
C GLU A 122 -12.27 19.57 7.74
N SER A 123 -12.60 20.66 7.05
CA SER A 123 -13.74 20.72 6.13
C SER A 123 -13.65 19.74 4.94
N PHE A 124 -12.45 19.43 4.47
CA PHE A 124 -12.27 18.44 3.41
C PHE A 124 -12.66 17.01 3.85
N MET A 125 -12.73 16.75 5.16
CA MET A 125 -13.18 15.47 5.73
C MET A 125 -14.69 15.23 5.62
N ASP A 126 -15.49 16.25 5.29
CA ASP A 126 -16.96 16.10 5.12
C ASP A 126 -17.29 15.17 3.95
N LYS A 127 -16.46 15.17 2.93
CA LYS A 127 -16.59 14.29 1.76
C LYS A 127 -16.09 12.85 1.99
N ILE A 128 -15.37 12.61 3.07
CA ILE A 128 -14.82 11.28 3.37
C ILE A 128 -15.88 10.40 4.02
N GLY A 129 -16.01 9.18 3.53
CA GLY A 129 -16.97 8.19 4.04
C GLY A 129 -16.63 7.73 5.46
N ASP A 130 -17.64 7.26 6.20
CA ASP A 130 -17.48 6.86 7.60
C ASP A 130 -16.55 5.65 7.76
N ALA A 131 -16.56 4.73 6.79
CA ALA A 131 -15.63 3.60 6.76
C ALA A 131 -14.16 4.09 6.65
N ALA A 132 -13.89 5.09 5.78
CA ALA A 132 -12.56 5.66 5.63
C ALA A 132 -12.12 6.44 6.88
N LYS A 133 -13.03 7.23 7.47
CA LYS A 133 -12.77 7.89 8.74
C LYS A 133 -12.44 6.88 9.85
N LYS A 134 -13.22 5.81 9.95
CA LYS A 134 -13.01 4.74 10.94
C LYS A 134 -11.66 4.03 10.73
N ALA A 135 -11.29 3.73 9.49
CA ALA A 135 -10.04 3.05 9.16
C ALA A 135 -8.79 3.82 9.60
N TYR A 136 -8.88 5.16 9.63
CA TYR A 136 -7.76 6.03 10.02
C TYR A 136 -8.01 6.77 11.33
N SER A 137 -8.82 6.17 12.23
CA SER A 137 -9.09 6.71 13.55
C SER A 137 -8.28 6.01 14.64
N VAL A 138 -7.75 6.79 15.57
CA VAL A 138 -7.15 6.34 16.84
C VAL A 138 -7.80 7.14 17.96
N ASP A 139 -8.30 6.48 18.99
CA ASP A 139 -8.96 7.11 20.15
C ASP A 139 -10.06 8.10 19.75
N GLY A 140 -10.85 7.77 18.72
CA GLY A 140 -11.97 8.56 18.24
C GLY A 140 -11.63 9.77 17.38
N LYS A 141 -10.34 9.98 17.04
CA LYS A 141 -9.86 11.06 16.18
C LYS A 141 -9.33 10.53 14.88
N VAL A 142 -9.52 11.25 13.77
CA VAL A 142 -9.11 10.85 12.43
C VAL A 142 -7.77 11.49 12.08
N TYR A 143 -6.79 10.71 11.65
CA TYR A 143 -5.42 11.18 11.41
C TYR A 143 -4.94 11.07 9.97
N ALA A 144 -5.74 10.48 9.08
CA ALA A 144 -5.45 10.49 7.66
C ALA A 144 -6.72 10.53 6.82
N MET A 145 -6.61 11.10 5.62
CA MET A 145 -7.67 11.24 4.64
C MET A 145 -7.56 10.15 3.58
N GLY A 146 -8.34 9.08 3.72
CA GLY A 146 -8.45 8.02 2.72
C GLY A 146 -9.39 8.43 1.59
N VAL A 147 -8.89 8.46 0.36
CA VAL A 147 -9.66 8.94 -0.81
C VAL A 147 -10.07 7.84 -1.78
N SER A 148 -9.48 6.65 -1.66
CA SER A 148 -9.80 5.52 -2.53
C SER A 148 -9.82 4.21 -1.75
N THR A 149 -10.42 3.19 -2.36
CA THR A 149 -10.39 1.81 -1.88
C THR A 149 -9.73 0.96 -2.95
N TRP A 150 -8.71 0.23 -2.58
CA TRP A 150 -8.17 -0.82 -3.44
C TRP A 150 -8.67 -2.18 -2.97
N THR A 151 -8.76 -3.10 -3.91
CA THR A 151 -9.01 -4.50 -3.62
C THR A 151 -8.27 -5.37 -4.62
N ASN A 152 -7.77 -6.49 -4.16
CA ASN A 152 -7.43 -7.56 -5.07
C ASN A 152 -8.72 -8.20 -5.58
N ALA A 153 -8.68 -8.57 -6.84
CA ALA A 153 -9.55 -9.57 -7.42
C ALA A 153 -8.66 -10.52 -8.21
N TRP A 154 -9.14 -11.69 -8.55
CA TRP A 154 -8.30 -12.60 -9.32
C TRP A 154 -8.51 -12.36 -10.81
N VAL A 155 -7.46 -11.89 -11.49
CA VAL A 155 -7.48 -11.78 -12.94
C VAL A 155 -7.28 -13.15 -13.57
N TYR A 156 -8.03 -13.45 -14.63
CA TYR A 156 -7.94 -14.73 -15.32
C TYR A 156 -7.95 -14.57 -16.84
N ASN A 157 -7.22 -15.45 -17.51
CA ASN A 157 -7.22 -15.55 -18.96
C ASN A 157 -8.40 -16.44 -19.39
N LYS A 158 -9.41 -15.83 -20.02
CA LYS A 158 -10.66 -16.51 -20.46
C LYS A 158 -10.37 -17.65 -21.44
N ASP A 159 -9.42 -17.46 -22.35
CA ASP A 159 -9.11 -18.45 -23.37
C ASP A 159 -8.44 -19.70 -22.78
N LEU A 160 -7.60 -19.51 -21.74
CA LEU A 160 -6.98 -20.64 -21.04
C LEU A 160 -7.99 -21.41 -20.20
N LEU A 161 -8.89 -20.71 -19.48
CA LEU A 161 -9.95 -21.35 -18.70
C LEU A 161 -10.90 -22.15 -19.62
N LYS A 162 -11.26 -21.57 -20.76
CA LYS A 162 -12.15 -22.21 -21.74
C LYS A 162 -11.62 -23.51 -22.29
N LYS A 163 -10.29 -23.65 -22.45
CA LYS A 163 -9.65 -24.90 -22.87
C LYS A 163 -9.95 -26.08 -21.94
N VAL A 164 -10.24 -25.80 -20.67
CA VAL A 164 -10.53 -26.83 -19.65
C VAL A 164 -11.99 -26.84 -19.20
N GLY A 165 -12.86 -26.11 -19.92
CA GLY A 165 -14.32 -26.13 -19.72
C GLY A 165 -14.84 -25.16 -18.67
N TYR A 166 -14.13 -24.04 -18.42
CA TYR A 166 -14.57 -22.99 -17.53
C TYR A 166 -14.68 -21.64 -18.26
N ASP A 167 -15.75 -20.91 -17.98
CA ASP A 167 -15.96 -19.55 -18.51
C ASP A 167 -15.41 -18.46 -17.55
N SER A 168 -15.28 -18.80 -16.26
CA SER A 168 -14.77 -17.90 -15.21
C SER A 168 -14.16 -18.70 -14.06
N ILE A 169 -13.59 -18.01 -13.09
CA ILE A 169 -13.09 -18.60 -11.85
C ILE A 169 -14.27 -19.19 -11.05
N PRO A 170 -14.18 -20.46 -10.58
CA PRO A 170 -15.20 -21.05 -9.73
C PRO A 170 -15.38 -20.30 -8.40
N ALA A 171 -16.61 -20.30 -7.88
CA ALA A 171 -16.96 -19.60 -6.64
C ALA A 171 -16.42 -20.26 -5.37
N THR A 172 -16.09 -21.57 -5.42
CA THR A 172 -15.62 -22.33 -4.26
C THR A 172 -14.18 -22.81 -4.43
N TRP A 173 -13.48 -22.92 -3.30
CA TRP A 173 -12.10 -23.33 -3.26
C TRP A 173 -11.85 -24.74 -3.84
N ASP A 174 -12.70 -25.70 -3.51
CA ASP A 174 -12.56 -27.08 -4.02
C ASP A 174 -12.75 -27.15 -5.54
N GLU A 175 -13.70 -26.39 -6.10
CA GLU A 175 -13.87 -26.29 -7.55
C GLU A 175 -12.69 -25.57 -8.21
N PHE A 176 -12.12 -24.56 -7.58
CA PHE A 176 -10.93 -23.88 -8.06
C PHE A 176 -9.73 -24.83 -8.11
N LEU A 177 -9.48 -25.60 -7.04
CA LEU A 177 -8.41 -26.62 -7.06
C LEU A 177 -8.64 -27.66 -8.18
N THR A 178 -9.90 -28.07 -8.41
CA THR A 178 -10.25 -28.95 -9.53
C THR A 178 -9.94 -28.32 -10.88
N MET A 179 -10.27 -27.06 -11.09
CA MET A 179 -9.93 -26.29 -12.29
C MET A 179 -8.41 -26.21 -12.49
N CYS A 180 -7.68 -25.88 -11.44
CA CYS A 180 -6.20 -25.85 -11.48
C CYS A 180 -5.60 -27.21 -11.88
N GLY A 181 -6.15 -28.31 -11.38
CA GLY A 181 -5.74 -29.66 -11.77
C GLY A 181 -5.94 -29.93 -13.26
N LYS A 182 -7.07 -29.50 -13.84
CA LYS A 182 -7.32 -29.62 -15.29
C LYS A 182 -6.39 -28.74 -16.11
N LEU A 183 -6.14 -27.49 -15.68
CA LEU A 183 -5.18 -26.59 -16.34
C LEU A 183 -3.78 -27.21 -16.37
N LYS A 184 -3.32 -27.71 -15.24
CA LYS A 184 -2.03 -28.40 -15.15
C LYS A 184 -1.93 -29.62 -16.07
N ALA A 185 -2.97 -30.44 -16.09
CA ALA A 185 -3.02 -31.61 -16.99
C ALA A 185 -2.98 -31.21 -18.47
N ALA A 186 -3.46 -30.00 -18.81
CA ALA A 186 -3.36 -29.41 -20.14
C ALA A 186 -2.01 -28.70 -20.41
N GLY A 187 -1.04 -28.76 -19.51
CA GLY A 187 0.27 -28.10 -19.63
C GLY A 187 0.24 -26.58 -19.42
N ILE A 188 -0.80 -26.05 -18.77
CA ILE A 188 -0.98 -24.64 -18.51
C ILE A 188 -0.64 -24.37 -17.05
N THR A 189 0.13 -23.29 -16.77
CA THR A 189 0.36 -22.82 -15.38
C THR A 189 -0.95 -22.33 -14.78
N PRO A 190 -1.48 -23.00 -13.74
CA PRO A 190 -2.83 -22.68 -13.28
C PRO A 190 -2.92 -21.38 -12.50
N TYR A 191 -2.01 -21.19 -11.53
CA TYR A 191 -2.07 -20.12 -10.55
C TYR A 191 -0.68 -19.77 -10.03
N LEU A 192 -0.43 -18.48 -9.81
CA LEU A 192 0.76 -17.95 -9.13
C LEU A 192 0.35 -16.81 -8.21
N GLU A 193 1.09 -16.62 -7.14
CA GLU A 193 1.04 -15.43 -6.27
C GLU A 193 2.43 -14.78 -6.22
N PRO A 194 2.53 -13.44 -6.17
CA PRO A 194 3.80 -12.80 -5.90
C PRO A 194 4.21 -12.99 -4.44
N LYS A 195 5.50 -12.96 -4.15
CA LYS A 195 6.05 -13.12 -2.79
C LYS A 195 5.41 -12.17 -1.76
N ASP A 196 5.08 -10.95 -2.18
CA ASP A 196 4.49 -9.92 -1.31
C ASP A 196 2.95 -10.07 -1.16
N GLY A 197 2.37 -11.10 -1.76
CA GLY A 197 0.93 -11.39 -1.76
C GLY A 197 0.58 -12.85 -1.51
N LEU A 198 1.51 -13.63 -0.95
CA LEU A 198 1.26 -15.03 -0.63
C LEU A 198 0.11 -15.18 0.37
N GLY A 199 -0.76 -16.16 0.12
CA GLY A 199 -1.95 -16.36 0.94
C GLY A 199 -3.07 -15.36 0.65
N ASN A 200 -3.15 -14.81 -0.56
CA ASN A 200 -4.16 -13.83 -0.95
C ASN A 200 -5.59 -14.30 -0.63
N ALA A 201 -5.93 -15.55 -0.90
CA ALA A 201 -7.24 -16.10 -0.57
C ALA A 201 -7.50 -16.16 0.95
N VAL A 202 -6.45 -16.38 1.76
CA VAL A 202 -6.57 -16.48 3.23
C VAL A 202 -7.10 -15.18 3.82
N GLU A 203 -6.66 -14.03 3.33
CA GLU A 203 -7.18 -12.72 3.77
C GLU A 203 -8.69 -12.60 3.48
N GLY A 204 -9.13 -12.99 2.30
CA GLY A 204 -10.55 -13.02 1.97
C GLY A 204 -11.36 -13.95 2.88
N TRP A 205 -10.85 -15.15 3.17
CA TRP A 205 -11.53 -16.11 4.05
C TRP A 205 -11.63 -15.62 5.50
N ILE A 206 -10.57 -14.99 6.02
CA ILE A 206 -10.57 -14.35 7.34
C ILE A 206 -11.57 -13.20 7.39
N GLY A 207 -11.62 -12.38 6.33
CA GLY A 207 -12.60 -11.30 6.20
C GLY A 207 -14.03 -11.81 6.23
N ALA A 208 -14.34 -12.87 5.46
CA ALA A 208 -15.65 -13.50 5.44
C ALA A 208 -16.04 -14.07 6.81
N GLU A 209 -15.13 -14.74 7.49
CA GLU A 209 -15.39 -15.31 8.80
C GLU A 209 -15.54 -14.21 9.87
N SER A 210 -14.72 -13.18 9.81
CA SER A 210 -14.81 -12.00 10.69
C SER A 210 -16.18 -11.32 10.56
N ALA A 211 -16.67 -11.18 9.33
CA ALA A 211 -18.00 -10.61 9.06
C ALA A 211 -19.12 -11.47 9.65
N LYS A 212 -19.05 -12.81 9.53
CA LYS A 212 -20.02 -13.73 10.12
C LYS A 212 -20.04 -13.69 11.65
N GLN A 213 -18.87 -13.47 12.27
CA GLN A 213 -18.75 -13.38 13.73
C GLN A 213 -19.01 -11.96 14.26
N GLY A 214 -19.08 -10.94 13.40
CA GLY A 214 -19.28 -9.55 13.79
C GLY A 214 -18.06 -8.93 14.48
N GLU A 215 -16.88 -9.57 14.39
CA GLU A 215 -15.62 -9.07 14.97
C GLU A 215 -14.44 -9.44 14.07
N ALA A 216 -13.40 -8.61 14.07
CA ALA A 216 -12.15 -8.91 13.39
C ALA A 216 -11.40 -10.03 14.14
N LEU A 217 -11.22 -11.19 13.49
CA LEU A 217 -10.60 -12.37 14.14
C LEU A 217 -9.15 -12.14 14.51
N ASP A 218 -8.41 -11.42 13.68
CA ASP A 218 -7.01 -11.12 13.94
C ASP A 218 -6.80 -10.08 15.05
N ALA A 219 -7.81 -9.27 15.37
CA ALA A 219 -7.77 -8.38 16.53
C ALA A 219 -7.66 -9.13 17.86
N LYS A 220 -8.11 -10.40 17.90
CA LYS A 220 -7.91 -11.25 19.09
C LYS A 220 -6.44 -11.56 19.35
N ILE A 221 -5.64 -11.65 18.28
CA ILE A 221 -4.19 -11.86 18.38
C ILE A 221 -3.52 -10.61 18.94
N ASP A 222 -3.83 -9.43 18.42
CA ASP A 222 -3.31 -8.16 18.93
C ASP A 222 -3.65 -7.93 20.39
N ALA A 223 -4.86 -8.32 20.80
CA ALA A 223 -5.32 -8.27 22.20
C ALA A 223 -4.71 -9.35 23.09
N GLY A 224 -3.89 -10.26 22.57
CA GLY A 224 -3.32 -11.39 23.32
C GLY A 224 -4.34 -12.45 23.75
N LYS A 225 -5.53 -12.48 23.13
CA LYS A 225 -6.63 -13.41 23.45
C LYS A 225 -6.60 -14.67 22.61
N ASP A 226 -5.85 -14.69 21.51
CA ASP A 226 -5.69 -15.83 20.62
C ASP A 226 -4.29 -15.85 19.99
N THR A 227 -3.96 -16.91 19.27
CA THR A 227 -2.68 -17.10 18.60
C THR A 227 -2.85 -17.10 17.08
N PHE A 228 -1.78 -16.75 16.37
CA PHE A 228 -1.74 -16.83 14.91
C PHE A 228 -2.13 -18.23 14.41
N LYS A 229 -1.58 -19.29 15.04
CA LYS A 229 -1.88 -20.67 14.68
C LYS A 229 -3.37 -21.01 14.79
N ASN A 230 -4.04 -20.55 15.82
CA ASN A 230 -5.46 -20.84 16.02
C ASN A 230 -6.35 -20.07 15.02
N VAL A 231 -6.03 -18.81 14.77
CA VAL A 231 -6.82 -17.96 13.86
C VAL A 231 -6.58 -18.33 12.39
N TYR A 232 -5.32 -18.50 11.99
CA TYR A 232 -4.94 -18.64 10.58
C TYR A 232 -4.63 -20.07 10.16
N GLY A 233 -4.22 -20.96 11.06
CA GLY A 233 -3.65 -22.26 10.72
C GLY A 233 -4.53 -23.11 9.80
N LYS A 234 -5.86 -23.14 10.02
CA LYS A 234 -6.78 -23.88 9.16
C LYS A 234 -6.85 -23.32 7.74
N TYR A 235 -6.77 -22.00 7.59
CA TYR A 235 -6.86 -21.32 6.30
C TYR A 235 -5.58 -21.47 5.49
N TYR A 236 -4.43 -21.33 6.13
CA TYR A 236 -3.15 -21.64 5.47
C TYR A 236 -3.04 -23.12 5.12
N GLY A 237 -3.61 -24.02 5.94
CA GLY A 237 -3.71 -25.44 5.59
C GLY A 237 -4.53 -25.73 4.32
N GLU A 238 -5.56 -24.95 4.06
CA GLU A 238 -6.33 -25.01 2.81
C GLU A 238 -5.55 -24.42 1.63
N TRP A 239 -4.92 -23.26 1.82
CA TRP A 239 -4.10 -22.60 0.80
C TRP A 239 -2.90 -23.47 0.38
N ASP A 240 -2.25 -24.14 1.33
CA ASP A 240 -1.09 -25.01 1.11
C ASP A 240 -1.41 -26.23 0.21
N LYS A 241 -2.69 -26.54 -0.01
CA LYS A 241 -3.09 -27.53 -1.03
C LYS A 241 -2.61 -27.16 -2.44
N LEU A 242 -2.46 -25.86 -2.75
CA LEU A 242 -1.90 -25.41 -4.01
C LEU A 242 -0.46 -25.95 -4.22
N ILE A 243 0.36 -25.86 -3.17
CA ILE A 243 1.75 -26.36 -3.19
C ILE A 243 1.78 -27.89 -3.13
N LYS A 244 1.08 -28.49 -2.16
CA LYS A 244 1.07 -29.95 -1.96
C LYS A 244 0.57 -30.75 -3.16
N GLN A 245 -0.36 -30.19 -3.92
CA GLN A 245 -0.88 -30.79 -5.15
C GLN A 245 -0.10 -30.33 -6.40
N ASN A 246 0.97 -29.57 -6.22
CA ASN A 246 1.76 -28.96 -7.30
C ASN A 246 0.89 -28.15 -8.29
N LEU A 247 -0.14 -27.46 -7.83
CA LEU A 247 -0.98 -26.56 -8.62
C LEU A 247 -0.37 -25.15 -8.71
N MET A 248 0.51 -24.82 -7.79
CA MET A 248 1.36 -23.65 -7.77
C MET A 248 2.79 -24.08 -7.46
N SER A 249 3.79 -23.46 -8.11
CA SER A 249 5.20 -23.76 -7.81
C SER A 249 5.56 -23.27 -6.39
N SER A 250 6.41 -24.01 -5.68
CA SER A 250 6.99 -23.56 -4.41
C SER A 250 7.93 -22.35 -4.59
N ASP A 251 8.43 -22.11 -5.81
CA ASP A 251 9.33 -20.99 -6.11
C ASP A 251 8.65 -19.63 -6.10
N VAL A 252 7.31 -19.59 -5.90
CA VAL A 252 6.54 -18.32 -5.80
C VAL A 252 7.07 -17.39 -4.73
N SER A 253 7.69 -17.93 -3.66
CA SER A 253 8.34 -17.14 -2.61
C SER A 253 9.47 -16.24 -3.12
N GLY A 254 10.02 -16.54 -4.31
CA GLY A 254 11.03 -15.72 -5.00
C GLY A 254 10.47 -14.78 -6.07
N LEU A 255 9.19 -14.92 -6.48
CA LEU A 255 8.63 -14.17 -7.59
C LEU A 255 8.14 -12.78 -7.18
N SER A 256 8.59 -11.75 -7.89
CA SER A 256 8.05 -10.41 -7.75
C SER A 256 6.68 -10.27 -8.45
N GLY A 257 5.90 -9.24 -8.09
CA GLY A 257 4.64 -8.91 -8.77
C GLY A 257 4.81 -8.72 -10.27
N ASP A 258 5.88 -8.06 -10.71
CA ASP A 258 6.17 -7.84 -12.12
C ASP A 258 6.49 -9.14 -12.87
N GLN A 259 7.15 -10.09 -12.23
CA GLN A 259 7.41 -11.40 -12.83
C GLN A 259 6.11 -12.20 -13.02
N VAL A 260 5.25 -12.23 -12.00
CA VAL A 260 3.94 -12.91 -12.11
C VAL A 260 3.06 -12.25 -13.18
N LYS A 261 3.01 -10.91 -13.19
CA LYS A 261 2.31 -10.14 -14.22
C LYS A 261 2.84 -10.44 -15.61
N SER A 262 4.15 -10.54 -15.77
CA SER A 262 4.78 -10.89 -17.06
C SER A 262 4.38 -12.29 -17.56
N GLU A 263 4.24 -13.29 -16.68
CA GLU A 263 3.74 -14.61 -17.06
C GLU A 263 2.29 -14.56 -17.55
N PHE A 264 1.47 -13.74 -16.88
CA PHE A 264 0.06 -13.55 -17.28
C PHE A 264 -0.05 -12.80 -18.61
N THR A 265 0.63 -11.67 -18.77
CA THR A 265 0.59 -10.86 -20.00
C THR A 265 1.18 -11.59 -21.21
N ALA A 266 2.08 -12.55 -20.99
CA ALA A 266 2.59 -13.45 -22.02
C ALA A 266 1.63 -14.61 -22.35
N GLY A 267 0.47 -14.70 -21.71
CA GLY A 267 -0.53 -15.75 -21.96
C GLY A 267 -0.15 -17.14 -21.44
N ARG A 268 0.80 -17.26 -20.52
CA ARG A 268 1.27 -18.55 -19.96
C ARG A 268 0.63 -18.90 -18.61
N LEU A 269 0.11 -17.91 -17.89
CA LEU A 269 -0.52 -18.06 -16.59
C LEU A 269 -2.03 -17.91 -16.70
N ALA A 270 -2.79 -18.82 -16.08
CA ALA A 270 -4.24 -18.79 -16.17
C ALA A 270 -4.90 -17.81 -15.18
N VAL A 271 -4.43 -17.77 -13.93
CA VAL A 271 -5.04 -16.96 -12.86
C VAL A 271 -3.95 -16.42 -11.92
N TYR A 272 -4.10 -15.15 -11.49
CA TYR A 272 -3.32 -14.60 -10.37
C TYR A 272 -4.02 -13.42 -9.69
N PRO A 273 -3.66 -13.08 -8.42
CA PRO A 273 -4.19 -11.92 -7.73
C PRO A 273 -3.70 -10.60 -8.35
N SER A 274 -4.60 -9.71 -8.72
CA SER A 274 -4.30 -8.37 -9.23
C SER A 274 -5.43 -7.39 -8.87
N GLY A 275 -5.44 -6.21 -9.45
CA GLY A 275 -6.45 -5.20 -9.23
C GLY A 275 -6.56 -4.19 -10.36
N SER A 276 -7.34 -3.14 -10.16
CA SER A 276 -7.60 -2.12 -11.18
C SER A 276 -6.35 -1.39 -11.70
N TRP A 277 -5.27 -1.38 -10.94
CA TRP A 277 -4.00 -0.73 -11.28
C TRP A 277 -3.21 -1.41 -12.41
N ASP A 278 -3.56 -2.63 -12.79
CA ASP A 278 -2.91 -3.38 -13.89
C ASP A 278 -3.74 -3.42 -15.18
N ILE A 279 -4.95 -2.88 -15.18
CA ILE A 279 -5.89 -2.94 -16.33
C ILE A 279 -5.28 -2.37 -17.60
N ASP A 280 -4.64 -1.20 -17.52
CA ASP A 280 -4.00 -0.57 -18.68
C ASP A 280 -2.94 -1.52 -19.29
N SER A 281 -2.12 -2.15 -18.46
CA SER A 281 -1.12 -3.13 -18.90
C SER A 281 -1.75 -4.35 -19.58
N PHE A 282 -2.91 -4.81 -19.12
CA PHE A 282 -3.61 -5.94 -19.73
C PHE A 282 -4.26 -5.55 -21.06
N ASN A 283 -4.85 -4.36 -21.14
CA ASN A 283 -5.46 -3.84 -22.36
C ASN A 283 -4.45 -3.72 -23.52
N GLU A 284 -3.19 -3.39 -23.21
CA GLU A 284 -2.11 -3.29 -24.20
C GLU A 284 -1.72 -4.63 -24.81
N THR A 285 -2.02 -5.76 -24.14
CA THR A 285 -1.61 -7.11 -24.61
C THR A 285 -2.56 -7.74 -25.61
N GLY A 286 -3.81 -7.26 -25.69
CA GLY A 286 -4.87 -7.89 -26.46
C GLY A 286 -5.37 -9.23 -25.87
N LEU A 287 -5.01 -9.58 -24.62
CA LEU A 287 -5.51 -10.76 -23.95
C LEU A 287 -7.02 -10.68 -23.71
N ASN A 288 -7.69 -11.81 -23.89
CA ASN A 288 -9.08 -11.96 -23.47
C ASN A 288 -9.12 -12.34 -21.99
N TYR A 289 -9.26 -11.34 -21.12
CA TYR A 289 -9.20 -11.51 -19.68
C TYR A 289 -10.48 -11.05 -18.97
N GLY A 290 -10.58 -11.35 -17.68
CA GLY A 290 -11.60 -10.82 -16.77
C GLY A 290 -11.09 -10.87 -15.35
N PHE A 291 -11.76 -10.13 -14.47
CA PHE A 291 -11.57 -10.24 -13.03
C PHE A 291 -12.71 -11.06 -12.43
N GLY A 292 -12.37 -11.98 -11.55
CA GLY A 292 -13.33 -12.83 -10.86
C GLY A 292 -13.19 -12.74 -9.34
N GLN A 293 -14.16 -13.32 -8.66
CA GLN A 293 -14.11 -13.41 -7.20
C GLN A 293 -12.99 -14.35 -6.74
N ILE A 294 -12.49 -14.09 -5.53
CA ILE A 294 -11.66 -15.03 -4.79
C ILE A 294 -12.55 -16.21 -4.37
N PRO A 295 -12.18 -17.46 -4.73
CA PRO A 295 -12.96 -18.62 -4.34
C PRO A 295 -13.08 -18.76 -2.82
N MET A 296 -14.31 -18.84 -2.31
CA MET A 296 -14.58 -18.98 -0.88
C MET A 296 -14.49 -20.45 -0.45
N LEU A 297 -14.18 -20.69 0.83
CA LEU A 297 -14.05 -22.06 1.36
C LEU A 297 -15.36 -22.85 1.31
N LYS A 298 -16.48 -22.16 1.52
CA LYS A 298 -17.80 -22.80 1.50
C LYS A 298 -18.75 -22.07 0.58
N LYS A 299 -19.59 -22.82 -0.09
CA LYS A 299 -20.69 -22.26 -0.87
C LYS A 299 -21.59 -21.43 0.04
N GLY A 300 -21.85 -20.19 -0.34
CA GLY A 300 -22.70 -19.26 0.41
C GLY A 300 -21.94 -18.39 1.44
N ASP A 301 -20.64 -18.57 1.62
CA ASP A 301 -19.84 -17.60 2.37
C ASP A 301 -19.86 -16.25 1.63
N PRO A 302 -19.93 -15.12 2.36
CA PRO A 302 -19.89 -13.81 1.73
C PRO A 302 -18.53 -13.63 1.01
N PRO A 303 -18.51 -13.08 -0.22
CA PRO A 303 -17.26 -12.83 -0.94
C PRO A 303 -16.50 -11.69 -0.25
N TYR A 304 -15.28 -11.96 0.16
CA TYR A 304 -14.34 -10.99 0.70
C TYR A 304 -13.02 -11.08 -0.06
N ALA A 305 -12.32 -9.97 -0.17
CA ALA A 305 -11.01 -9.89 -0.80
C ALA A 305 -10.03 -9.08 0.05
N PRO A 306 -8.71 -9.32 -0.09
CA PRO A 306 -7.71 -8.39 0.42
C PRO A 306 -7.96 -7.01 -0.14
N GLY A 307 -8.00 -6.02 0.74
CA GLY A 307 -8.23 -4.66 0.32
C GLY A 307 -8.28 -3.72 1.51
N SER A 308 -8.10 -2.45 1.23
CA SER A 308 -8.10 -1.41 2.25
C SER A 308 -8.49 -0.08 1.64
N ILE A 309 -8.82 0.85 2.50
CA ILE A 309 -8.89 2.26 2.15
C ILE A 309 -7.45 2.77 2.15
N ASP A 310 -6.89 2.93 0.96
CA ASP A 310 -5.50 3.32 0.73
C ASP A 310 -5.36 3.80 -0.74
N PRO A 311 -4.50 4.79 -1.01
CA PRO A 311 -3.70 5.54 -0.04
C PRO A 311 -4.53 6.53 0.77
N ALA A 312 -4.03 6.79 1.98
CA ALA A 312 -4.52 7.87 2.79
C ALA A 312 -3.42 8.92 3.00
N PHE A 313 -3.82 10.17 3.03
CA PHE A 313 -2.93 11.32 3.14
C PHE A 313 -2.90 11.83 4.57
N GLY A 314 -1.71 12.00 5.13
CA GLY A 314 -1.48 12.59 6.45
C GLY A 314 -0.80 13.94 6.36
N ILE A 315 -1.08 14.80 7.33
CA ILE A 315 -0.40 16.08 7.55
C ILE A 315 0.54 15.94 8.75
N ASN A 316 1.80 16.35 8.57
CA ASN A 316 2.76 16.38 9.67
C ASN A 316 2.28 17.35 10.75
N ASN A 317 2.14 16.86 11.98
CA ASN A 317 1.64 17.64 13.10
C ASN A 317 2.57 18.81 13.51
N LYS A 318 3.79 18.86 12.98
CA LYS A 318 4.78 19.92 13.26
C LYS A 318 4.65 21.15 12.36
N ILE A 319 3.87 21.08 11.26
CA ILE A 319 3.68 22.24 10.39
C ILE A 319 2.61 23.19 10.92
N SER A 320 2.76 24.46 10.62
CA SER A 320 1.83 25.52 11.01
C SER A 320 1.85 26.67 10.01
N GLY A 321 1.01 27.69 10.22
CA GLY A 321 0.99 28.89 9.38
C GLY A 321 0.70 28.61 7.93
N ASP A 322 1.48 29.17 7.01
CA ASP A 322 1.21 29.07 5.58
C ASP A 322 1.44 27.65 5.02
N LYS A 323 2.34 26.87 5.59
CA LYS A 323 2.49 25.46 5.24
C LYS A 323 1.26 24.62 5.58
N LEU A 324 0.66 24.85 6.75
CA LEU A 324 -0.57 24.15 7.13
C LEU A 324 -1.72 24.54 6.19
N LYS A 325 -1.89 25.83 5.88
CA LYS A 325 -2.90 26.29 4.92
C LYS A 325 -2.68 25.70 3.53
N ALA A 326 -1.42 25.58 3.09
CA ALA A 326 -1.08 24.95 1.81
C ALA A 326 -1.44 23.45 1.80
N ALA A 327 -1.21 22.72 2.89
CA ALA A 327 -1.61 21.33 3.03
C ALA A 327 -3.14 21.17 3.01
N GLU A 328 -3.89 22.04 3.71
CA GLU A 328 -5.35 22.03 3.70
C GLU A 328 -5.92 22.32 2.31
N LYS A 329 -5.33 23.27 1.54
CA LYS A 329 -5.69 23.51 0.14
C LYS A 329 -5.41 22.29 -0.73
N PHE A 330 -4.28 21.60 -0.52
CA PHE A 330 -3.93 20.39 -1.28
C PHE A 330 -4.91 19.25 -1.01
N PHE A 331 -5.30 19.03 0.25
CA PHE A 331 -6.30 18.03 0.64
C PHE A 331 -7.69 18.36 0.07
N THR A 332 -8.07 19.63 0.09
CA THR A 332 -9.32 20.10 -0.55
C THR A 332 -9.30 19.83 -2.05
N PHE A 333 -8.17 20.06 -2.73
CA PHE A 333 -8.01 19.75 -4.14
C PHE A 333 -8.12 18.24 -4.41
N LEU A 334 -7.45 17.40 -3.61
CA LEU A 334 -7.52 15.93 -3.73
C LEU A 334 -8.93 15.36 -3.56
N THR A 335 -9.84 16.08 -2.86
CA THR A 335 -11.26 15.70 -2.71
C THR A 335 -12.19 16.45 -3.68
N SER A 336 -11.66 17.24 -4.59
CA SER A 336 -12.43 17.88 -5.67
C SER A 336 -12.66 16.91 -6.83
N ASP A 337 -13.66 17.19 -7.66
CA ASP A 337 -13.95 16.38 -8.85
C ASP A 337 -12.77 16.32 -9.82
N GLU A 338 -12.03 17.44 -9.98
CA GLU A 338 -10.84 17.51 -10.82
C GLU A 338 -9.72 16.65 -10.24
N GLY A 339 -9.41 16.82 -8.96
CA GLY A 339 -8.38 16.06 -8.27
C GLY A 339 -8.66 14.55 -8.29
N LEU A 340 -9.91 14.13 -8.01
CA LEU A 340 -10.31 12.73 -8.03
C LEU A 340 -10.28 12.10 -9.42
N LYS A 341 -10.69 12.83 -10.47
CA LYS A 341 -10.58 12.36 -11.88
C LYS A 341 -9.12 12.16 -12.28
N LEU A 342 -8.26 13.12 -11.95
CA LEU A 342 -6.82 13.00 -12.22
C LEU A 342 -6.21 11.84 -11.43
N TYR A 343 -6.56 11.72 -10.16
CA TYR A 343 -6.11 10.64 -9.28
C TYR A 343 -6.48 9.27 -9.85
N GLN A 344 -7.73 9.06 -10.23
CA GLN A 344 -8.19 7.84 -10.86
C GLN A 344 -7.45 7.55 -12.18
N LYS A 345 -7.34 8.55 -13.04
CA LYS A 345 -6.71 8.42 -14.37
C LYS A 345 -5.22 8.07 -14.26
N GLN A 346 -4.49 8.70 -13.33
CA GLN A 346 -3.03 8.55 -13.25
C GLN A 346 -2.60 7.32 -12.46
N LEU A 347 -3.39 6.93 -11.44
CA LEU A 347 -3.01 5.88 -10.50
C LEU A 347 -3.79 4.58 -10.69
N GLY A 348 -4.85 4.58 -11.52
CA GLY A 348 -5.71 3.41 -11.73
C GLY A 348 -6.50 3.00 -10.48
N LEU A 349 -6.58 3.89 -9.47
CA LEU A 349 -7.27 3.63 -8.22
C LEU A 349 -8.71 4.14 -8.27
N ILE A 350 -9.61 3.52 -7.55
CA ILE A 350 -11.03 3.85 -7.57
C ILE A 350 -11.36 4.75 -6.39
N PRO A 351 -11.64 6.07 -6.62
CA PRO A 351 -12.02 6.96 -5.53
C PRO A 351 -13.32 6.52 -4.85
N SER A 352 -13.32 6.59 -3.51
CA SER A 352 -14.46 6.27 -2.64
C SER A 352 -14.94 7.48 -1.82
N VAL A 353 -14.90 8.66 -2.44
CA VAL A 353 -15.29 9.94 -1.84
C VAL A 353 -16.77 10.21 -2.08
N LYS A 354 -17.50 10.69 -1.07
CA LYS A 354 -18.93 11.00 -1.15
C LYS A 354 -19.23 11.99 -2.28
N GLY A 355 -20.23 11.67 -3.10
CA GLY A 355 -20.66 12.51 -4.22
C GLY A 355 -19.81 12.38 -5.48
N PHE A 356 -18.75 11.59 -5.48
CA PHE A 356 -17.96 11.29 -6.67
C PHE A 356 -18.42 9.99 -7.33
N ASN A 357 -18.66 10.03 -8.64
CA ASN A 357 -18.98 8.84 -9.43
C ASN A 357 -17.70 8.36 -10.12
N ALA A 358 -17.05 7.37 -9.55
CA ALA A 358 -15.86 6.77 -10.15
C ALA A 358 -16.21 6.05 -11.45
N THR A 359 -15.34 6.18 -12.45
CA THR A 359 -15.42 5.36 -13.67
C THR A 359 -14.79 4.00 -13.36
N VAL A 360 -15.52 2.92 -13.61
CA VAL A 360 -15.04 1.55 -13.42
C VAL A 360 -14.92 0.88 -14.77
N ASP A 361 -13.75 0.31 -15.07
CA ASP A 361 -13.52 -0.47 -16.28
C ASP A 361 -14.44 -1.69 -16.31
N ASP A 362 -14.99 -2.05 -17.47
CA ASP A 362 -15.94 -3.14 -17.62
C ASP A 362 -15.35 -4.49 -17.17
N HIS A 363 -14.05 -4.72 -17.35
CA HIS A 363 -13.39 -5.94 -16.88
C HIS A 363 -13.35 -6.05 -15.35
N PHE A 364 -13.37 -4.91 -14.63
CA PHE A 364 -13.29 -4.86 -13.17
C PHE A 364 -14.63 -4.65 -12.48
N LYS A 365 -15.71 -4.48 -13.25
CA LYS A 365 -17.02 -4.13 -12.73
C LYS A 365 -17.57 -5.14 -11.72
N ASP A 366 -17.40 -6.43 -11.97
CA ASP A 366 -17.88 -7.48 -11.07
C ASP A 366 -17.11 -7.44 -9.73
N ALA A 367 -15.80 -7.24 -9.77
CA ALA A 367 -14.97 -7.08 -8.56
C ALA A 367 -15.33 -5.80 -7.78
N TYR A 368 -15.60 -4.70 -8.49
CA TYR A 368 -16.08 -3.47 -7.88
C TYR A 368 -17.41 -3.65 -7.15
N ASP A 369 -18.39 -4.29 -7.81
CA ASP A 369 -19.71 -4.51 -7.22
C ASP A 369 -19.65 -5.49 -6.03
N LEU A 370 -18.75 -6.52 -6.09
CA LEU A 370 -18.58 -7.52 -5.03
C LEU A 370 -17.86 -6.98 -3.80
N TYR A 371 -16.83 -6.15 -3.98
CA TYR A 371 -15.88 -5.83 -2.91
C TYR A 371 -15.89 -4.36 -2.52
N ILE A 372 -15.74 -3.44 -3.49
CA ILE A 372 -15.61 -2.00 -3.18
C ILE A 372 -16.95 -1.40 -2.78
N LYS A 373 -17.98 -1.65 -3.59
CA LYS A 373 -19.33 -1.12 -3.38
C LYS A 373 -19.99 -1.67 -2.12
N THR A 374 -19.71 -2.92 -1.79
CA THR A 374 -20.25 -3.59 -0.58
C THR A 374 -19.40 -3.34 0.66
N GLY A 375 -18.14 -2.90 0.50
CA GLY A 375 -17.18 -2.81 1.59
C GLY A 375 -16.62 -4.16 2.04
N ASN A 376 -16.77 -5.22 1.22
CA ASN A 376 -16.29 -6.57 1.51
C ASN A 376 -14.77 -6.69 1.24
N VAL A 377 -14.00 -5.80 1.84
CA VAL A 377 -12.55 -5.80 1.81
C VAL A 377 -12.00 -6.05 3.22
N TYR A 378 -10.87 -6.74 3.29
CA TYR A 378 -10.21 -7.05 4.55
C TYR A 378 -8.69 -6.97 4.38
N LEU A 379 -8.03 -6.36 5.32
CA LEU A 379 -6.58 -6.32 5.38
C LEU A 379 -6.13 -6.81 6.75
N ASN A 380 -5.49 -7.96 6.78
CA ASN A 380 -4.97 -8.58 8.00
C ASN A 380 -4.03 -7.63 8.73
N SER A 381 -4.14 -7.60 10.04
CA SER A 381 -3.24 -6.85 10.93
C SER A 381 -3.17 -5.33 10.69
N ALA A 382 -3.99 -4.76 9.80
CA ALA A 382 -3.94 -3.33 9.45
C ALA A 382 -4.16 -2.41 10.66
N HIS A 383 -4.91 -2.88 11.65
CA HIS A 383 -5.29 -2.09 12.84
C HIS A 383 -4.64 -2.61 14.13
N TRP A 384 -3.61 -3.43 14.04
CA TRP A 384 -2.92 -3.90 15.23
C TRP A 384 -2.15 -2.78 15.91
N SER A 385 -2.11 -2.84 17.23
CA SER A 385 -1.46 -1.82 18.05
C SER A 385 0.07 -1.86 17.98
N LYS A 386 0.64 -2.98 17.55
CA LYS A 386 2.10 -3.18 17.44
C LYS A 386 2.43 -4.42 16.61
N GLY A 387 3.62 -4.41 16.02
CA GLY A 387 4.17 -5.58 15.34
C GLY A 387 3.61 -5.88 13.95
N THR A 388 2.75 -5.03 13.40
CA THR A 388 2.06 -5.23 12.12
C THR A 388 3.01 -5.46 10.96
N THR A 389 4.00 -4.58 10.79
CA THR A 389 5.00 -4.69 9.71
C THR A 389 5.85 -5.94 9.86
N ALA A 390 6.30 -6.23 11.10
CA ALA A 390 7.09 -7.42 11.39
C ALA A 390 6.30 -8.71 11.16
N LEU A 391 5.02 -8.74 11.54
CA LEU A 391 4.17 -9.91 11.33
C LEU A 391 3.99 -10.21 9.84
N ARG A 392 3.70 -9.21 9.01
CA ARG A 392 3.52 -9.44 7.57
C ARG A 392 4.80 -9.96 6.93
N ALA A 393 5.95 -9.39 7.26
CA ALA A 393 7.24 -9.87 6.78
C ALA A 393 7.55 -11.29 7.25
N GLU A 394 7.31 -11.59 8.54
CA GLU A 394 7.59 -12.90 9.13
C GLU A 394 6.64 -13.99 8.63
N THR A 395 5.35 -13.67 8.41
CA THR A 395 4.39 -14.63 7.88
C THR A 395 4.84 -15.19 6.54
N PHE A 396 5.33 -14.34 5.65
CA PHE A 396 5.85 -14.77 4.35
C PHE A 396 7.15 -15.59 4.48
N THR A 397 8.00 -15.24 5.43
CA THR A 397 9.24 -16.02 5.70
C THR A 397 8.93 -17.41 6.26
N GLN A 398 7.89 -17.56 7.07
CA GLN A 398 7.52 -18.84 7.69
C GLN A 398 6.70 -19.75 6.76
N LEU A 399 6.14 -19.22 5.70
CA LEU A 399 5.45 -20.01 4.66
C LEU A 399 6.42 -20.58 3.61
N GLN A 400 7.68 -20.19 3.64
CA GLN A 400 8.79 -20.73 2.84
C GLN A 400 9.36 -22.00 3.48
#